data_7f4a0fafa2fd30b2f5816356d93a23fa
#
_entry.id   7f4a0fafa2fd30b2f5816356d93a23fa
#
_cell.length_a   1.000
_cell.length_b   1.000
_cell.length_c   1.000
_cell.angle_alpha   90.00
_cell.angle_beta   90.00
_cell.angle_gamma   90.00
#
_symmetry.space_group_name_H-M   'P 1'
#
loop_
_entity.id
_entity.type
_entity.pdbx_description
1 polymer ?
#
loop_
_entity_poly.entity_id
_entity_poly.type
_entity_poly.pdbx_seq_one_letter_code
_entity_poly.pdbx_strand_id
1 'polypeptide(L)'
;KIECDLIFSTVPLEVPVKTFVLQPMMSEPEKQSFAHQVQMYLAGFNLQVNEVDDYMDVIEQYAKVENKEELRKGLSRLLYRQNEKLPVAKNPAQPDLADLLVPGHVMLAELTDWKEAVSLGARPLLEKGLIQERYLQTMIRQILIQRPYIMVADGVIIAHAAIDAGVNETCMSLVRLPHKIAIHDYLQADIILIL
;
A
#
# COMPACT_ATOMS: atom_id res chain seq x y z
N LYS A 1 10.73 -15.98 29.91
CA LYS A 1 10.98 -15.65 28.50
C LYS A 1 9.68 -15.04 28.00
N ILE A 2 9.70 -13.76 27.62
CA ILE A 2 8.51 -13.09 27.04
C ILE A 2 8.57 -13.39 25.55
N GLU A 3 7.58 -14.04 25.00
CA GLU A 3 7.39 -14.19 23.56
C GLU A 3 6.59 -12.99 23.08
N CYS A 4 7.12 -12.27 22.11
CA CYS A 4 6.46 -11.12 21.50
C CYS A 4 6.78 -11.10 20.01
N ASP A 5 5.82 -10.63 19.22
CA ASP A 5 5.92 -10.55 17.75
C ASP A 5 6.48 -9.21 17.27
N LEU A 6 6.48 -8.19 18.16
CA LEU A 6 6.82 -6.83 17.85
C LEU A 6 7.34 -6.10 19.09
N ILE A 7 8.34 -5.23 18.90
CA ILE A 7 8.92 -4.40 19.97
C ILE A 7 8.84 -2.93 19.57
N PHE A 8 8.40 -2.09 20.49
CA PHE A 8 8.55 -0.64 20.42
C PHE A 8 9.67 -0.21 21.38
N SER A 9 10.65 0.55 20.87
CA SER A 9 11.78 1.02 21.65
C SER A 9 12.10 2.48 21.31
N THR A 10 12.67 3.20 22.23
CA THR A 10 13.23 4.55 22.00
C THR A 10 14.68 4.53 21.54
N VAL A 11 15.30 3.36 21.50
CA VAL A 11 16.65 3.13 21.03
C VAL A 11 16.68 1.93 20.09
N PRO A 12 17.62 1.87 19.12
CA PRO A 12 17.80 0.68 18.30
C PRO A 12 18.16 -0.53 19.17
N LEU A 13 17.59 -1.70 18.86
CA LEU A 13 17.85 -2.96 19.55
C LEU A 13 18.29 -4.01 18.54
N GLU A 14 19.36 -4.74 18.88
CA GLU A 14 19.80 -5.90 18.11
C GLU A 14 19.13 -7.18 18.63
N VAL A 15 17.89 -7.40 18.19
CA VAL A 15 17.08 -8.55 18.59
C VAL A 15 16.42 -9.19 17.35
N PRO A 16 16.18 -10.50 17.36
CA PRO A 16 15.58 -11.21 16.20
C PRO A 16 14.07 -10.95 16.04
N VAL A 17 13.55 -9.91 16.65
CA VAL A 17 12.12 -9.52 16.60
C VAL A 17 12.02 -8.13 15.98
N LYS A 18 11.01 -7.91 15.13
CA LYS A 18 10.79 -6.60 14.51
C LYS A 18 10.67 -5.52 15.58
N THR A 19 11.58 -4.56 15.52
CA THR A 19 11.60 -3.42 16.42
C THR A 19 11.26 -2.14 15.67
N PHE A 20 10.32 -1.37 16.20
CA PHE A 20 10.03 -0.02 15.76
C PHE A 20 10.64 0.96 16.74
N VAL A 21 11.47 1.88 16.24
CA VAL A 21 12.13 2.88 17.08
C VAL A 21 11.28 4.15 17.12
N LEU A 22 10.81 4.50 18.32
CA LEU A 22 10.04 5.71 18.59
C LEU A 22 10.97 6.87 18.93
N GLN A 23 10.79 8.01 18.29
CA GLN A 23 11.44 9.24 18.71
C GLN A 23 10.65 9.88 19.84
N PRO A 24 11.30 10.32 20.95
CA PRO A 24 10.60 10.87 22.12
C PRO A 24 9.75 12.11 21.84
N MET A 25 10.08 12.86 20.79
CA MET A 25 9.42 14.10 20.39
C MET A 25 9.02 14.01 18.91
N MET A 26 7.96 13.27 18.61
CA MET A 26 7.41 13.17 17.26
C MET A 26 6.33 14.24 17.04
N SER A 27 6.41 14.93 15.90
CA SER A 27 5.33 15.78 15.40
C SER A 27 4.11 14.95 14.99
N GLU A 28 2.95 15.57 14.86
CA GLU A 28 1.73 14.84 14.45
C GLU A 28 1.86 14.12 13.09
N PRO A 29 2.49 14.69 12.04
CA PRO A 29 2.77 13.97 10.80
C PRO A 29 3.68 12.74 10.99
N GLU A 30 4.70 12.84 11.85
CA GLU A 30 5.61 11.72 12.14
C GLU A 30 4.92 10.60 12.90
N LYS A 31 4.04 10.93 13.86
CA LYS A 31 3.22 9.93 14.57
C LYS A 31 2.29 9.20 13.61
N GLN A 32 1.66 9.92 12.68
CA GLN A 32 0.80 9.33 11.66
C GLN A 32 1.58 8.40 10.73
N SER A 33 2.74 8.83 10.24
CA SER A 33 3.63 8.00 9.42
C SER A 33 4.08 6.75 10.18
N PHE A 34 4.44 6.90 11.43
CA PHE A 34 4.84 5.79 12.31
C PHE A 34 3.69 4.78 12.51
N ALA A 35 2.50 5.27 12.85
CA ALA A 35 1.33 4.42 13.01
C ALA A 35 1.00 3.65 11.73
N HIS A 36 1.16 4.29 10.56
CA HIS A 36 1.00 3.64 9.28
C HIS A 36 2.00 2.50 9.07
N GLN A 37 3.30 2.72 9.33
CA GLN A 37 4.33 1.68 9.22
C GLN A 37 4.01 0.47 10.10
N VAL A 38 3.55 0.70 11.33
CA VAL A 38 3.16 -0.37 12.25
C VAL A 38 1.95 -1.14 11.73
N GLN A 39 0.93 -0.43 11.24
CA GLN A 39 -0.28 -1.07 10.69
C GLN A 39 0.03 -1.91 9.45
N MET A 40 0.86 -1.40 8.55
CA MET A 40 1.29 -2.13 7.36
C MET A 40 2.06 -3.39 7.73
N TYR A 41 2.95 -3.33 8.72
CA TYR A 41 3.64 -4.50 9.23
C TYR A 41 2.67 -5.54 9.82
N LEU A 42 1.72 -5.10 10.64
CA LEU A 42 0.71 -5.98 11.25
C LEU A 42 -0.25 -6.58 10.21
N ALA A 43 -0.49 -5.88 9.11
CA ALA A 43 -1.28 -6.39 7.98
C ALA A 43 -0.49 -7.37 7.08
N GLY A 44 0.75 -7.70 7.42
CA GLY A 44 1.60 -8.61 6.66
C GLY A 44 2.30 -7.95 5.46
N PHE A 45 2.13 -6.64 5.28
CA PHE A 45 2.93 -5.87 4.32
C PHE A 45 4.28 -5.57 4.96
N ASN A 46 5.27 -6.38 4.62
CA ASN A 46 6.65 -6.08 4.97
C ASN A 46 7.13 -4.95 4.05
N LEU A 47 6.85 -3.71 4.42
CA LEU A 47 7.43 -2.56 3.74
C LEU A 47 8.93 -2.56 4.04
N GLN A 48 9.68 -3.21 3.19
CA GLN A 48 11.12 -2.96 3.03
C GLN A 48 11.26 -1.58 2.35
N VAL A 49 10.84 -0.54 3.07
CA VAL A 49 11.13 0.84 2.69
C VAL A 49 12.57 1.08 3.11
N ASN A 50 13.42 1.21 2.13
CA ASN A 50 14.82 1.65 2.10
C ASN A 50 15.92 0.61 1.96
N GLU A 51 15.67 -0.64 1.56
CA GLU A 51 16.81 -1.53 1.27
C GLU A 51 17.82 -0.88 0.30
N VAL A 52 17.32 -0.16 -0.72
CA VAL A 52 18.20 0.51 -1.69
C VAL A 52 19.01 1.63 -1.03
N ASP A 53 18.41 2.41 -0.13
CA ASP A 53 19.08 3.50 0.57
C ASP A 53 20.08 2.96 1.60
N ASP A 54 19.72 1.90 2.32
CA ASP A 54 20.63 1.23 3.25
C ASP A 54 21.84 0.65 2.52
N TYR A 55 21.65 0.03 1.34
CA TYR A 55 22.77 -0.42 0.51
C TYR A 55 23.59 0.75 -0.04
N MET A 56 22.96 1.84 -0.43
CA MET A 56 23.65 3.05 -0.88
C MET A 56 24.54 3.62 0.23
N ASP A 57 24.03 3.73 1.45
CA ASP A 57 24.75 4.25 2.62
C ASP A 57 25.95 3.37 2.95
N VAL A 58 25.81 2.06 2.93
CA VAL A 58 26.91 1.12 3.13
C VAL A 58 27.97 1.27 2.03
N ILE A 59 27.57 1.31 0.77
CA ILE A 59 28.51 1.45 -0.36
C ILE A 59 29.30 2.77 -0.26
N GLU A 60 28.63 3.88 0.09
CA GLU A 60 29.27 5.19 0.22
C GLU A 60 30.29 5.26 1.36
N GLN A 61 30.17 4.41 2.40
CA GLN A 61 31.15 4.30 3.46
C GLN A 61 32.48 3.68 2.99
N TYR A 62 32.45 2.79 1.99
CA TYR A 62 33.61 2.00 1.55
C TYR A 62 34.08 2.32 0.14
N ALA A 63 33.29 3.02 -0.67
CA ALA A 63 33.61 3.35 -2.05
C ALA A 63 33.11 4.74 -2.45
N LYS A 64 33.91 5.42 -3.30
CA LYS A 64 33.47 6.68 -3.92
C LYS A 64 32.56 6.36 -5.11
N VAL A 65 31.28 6.72 -5.00
CA VAL A 65 30.29 6.51 -6.05
C VAL A 65 30.29 7.72 -6.99
N GLU A 66 30.64 7.52 -8.26
CA GLU A 66 30.67 8.59 -9.28
C GLU A 66 29.27 8.95 -9.77
N ASN A 67 28.38 7.95 -9.90
CA ASN A 67 26.99 8.15 -10.34
C ASN A 67 26.02 7.44 -9.38
N LYS A 68 25.60 8.18 -8.36
CA LYS A 68 24.67 7.68 -7.32
C LYS A 68 23.32 7.26 -7.89
N GLU A 69 22.81 7.99 -8.88
CA GLU A 69 21.50 7.73 -9.44
C GLU A 69 21.47 6.46 -10.31
N GLU A 70 22.53 6.19 -11.06
CA GLU A 70 22.66 4.94 -11.80
C GLU A 70 22.86 3.74 -10.88
N LEU A 71 23.68 3.89 -9.83
CA LEU A 71 23.84 2.86 -8.82
C LEU A 71 22.51 2.54 -8.13
N ARG A 72 21.77 3.56 -7.74
CA ARG A 72 20.42 3.41 -7.15
C ARG A 72 19.45 2.65 -8.06
N LYS A 73 19.41 3.02 -9.36
CA LYS A 73 18.60 2.32 -10.37
C LYS A 73 19.07 0.87 -10.55
N GLY A 74 20.38 0.63 -10.51
CA GLY A 74 20.96 -0.70 -10.59
C GLY A 74 20.58 -1.58 -9.40
N LEU A 75 20.72 -1.05 -8.18
CA LEU A 75 20.33 -1.74 -6.94
C LEU A 75 18.82 -2.04 -6.93
N SER A 76 18.00 -1.05 -7.27
CA SER A 76 16.55 -1.25 -7.39
C SER A 76 16.22 -2.39 -8.34
N ARG A 77 16.83 -2.43 -9.53
CA ARG A 77 16.61 -3.52 -10.51
C ARG A 77 17.04 -4.88 -9.97
N LEU A 78 18.15 -4.95 -9.22
CA LEU A 78 18.63 -6.21 -8.64
C LEU A 78 17.71 -6.70 -7.54
N LEU A 79 17.27 -5.83 -6.65
CA LEU A 79 16.37 -6.16 -5.54
C LEU A 79 14.98 -6.55 -6.06
N TYR A 80 14.42 -5.81 -7.03
CA TYR A 80 13.17 -6.20 -7.68
C TYR A 80 13.31 -7.52 -8.45
N ARG A 81 14.45 -7.79 -9.10
CA ARG A 81 14.67 -9.04 -9.83
C ARG A 81 14.82 -10.26 -8.90
N GLN A 82 15.30 -10.07 -7.68
CA GLN A 82 15.32 -11.14 -6.67
C GLN A 82 13.90 -11.44 -6.16
N ASN A 83 13.05 -10.44 -6.05
CA ASN A 83 11.64 -10.62 -5.73
C ASN A 83 10.84 -11.28 -6.89
N GLU A 84 11.23 -11.06 -8.16
CA GLU A 84 10.66 -11.78 -9.31
C GLU A 84 11.14 -13.25 -9.41
N LYS A 85 12.28 -13.60 -8.77
CA LYS A 85 12.88 -14.95 -8.84
C LYS A 85 12.53 -15.89 -7.71
N LEU A 86 11.87 -15.42 -6.66
CA LEU A 86 11.13 -16.32 -5.80
C LEU A 86 9.88 -16.71 -6.60
N PRO A 87 9.77 -17.96 -7.10
CA PRO A 87 8.47 -18.45 -7.45
C PRO A 87 7.70 -18.38 -6.13
N VAL A 88 6.86 -17.38 -5.98
CA VAL A 88 5.75 -17.46 -5.03
C VAL A 88 5.06 -18.73 -5.47
N ALA A 89 5.28 -19.80 -4.72
CA ALA A 89 4.55 -21.04 -4.94
C ALA A 89 3.10 -20.58 -4.92
N LYS A 90 2.45 -20.55 -6.11
CA LYS A 90 1.05 -20.16 -6.21
C LYS A 90 0.34 -21.05 -5.20
N ASN A 91 -0.05 -20.46 -4.09
CA ASN A 91 -0.98 -21.14 -3.20
C ASN A 91 -2.27 -21.23 -4.01
N PRO A 92 -2.69 -22.40 -4.49
CA PRO A 92 -3.87 -22.52 -5.34
C PRO A 92 -5.15 -22.02 -4.64
N ALA A 93 -5.06 -21.70 -3.36
CA ALA A 93 -6.15 -21.15 -2.56
C ALA A 93 -6.14 -19.61 -2.46
N GLN A 94 -5.15 -18.90 -3.03
CA GLN A 94 -5.11 -17.43 -2.99
C GLN A 94 -4.99 -16.89 -4.41
N PRO A 95 -5.98 -16.09 -4.87
CA PRO A 95 -5.94 -15.45 -6.17
C PRO A 95 -4.78 -14.44 -6.22
N ASP A 96 -4.09 -14.37 -7.34
CA ASP A 96 -3.11 -13.31 -7.59
C ASP A 96 -3.79 -12.06 -8.18
N LEU A 97 -3.03 -10.99 -8.37
CA LEU A 97 -3.55 -9.72 -8.88
C LEU A 97 -4.16 -9.88 -10.29
N ALA A 98 -3.60 -10.75 -11.12
CA ALA A 98 -4.10 -11.00 -12.47
C ALA A 98 -5.43 -11.78 -12.45
N ASP A 99 -5.64 -12.61 -11.44
CA ASP A 99 -6.90 -13.33 -11.26
C ASP A 99 -8.02 -12.39 -10.78
N LEU A 100 -7.69 -11.32 -10.06
CA LEU A 100 -8.63 -10.34 -9.49
C LEU A 100 -8.95 -9.20 -10.46
N LEU A 101 -7.94 -8.67 -11.18
CA LEU A 101 -8.09 -7.57 -12.14
C LEU A 101 -8.40 -8.09 -13.55
N VAL A 102 -9.53 -8.75 -13.68
CA VAL A 102 -10.01 -9.22 -14.99
C VAL A 102 -10.46 -8.05 -15.89
N PRO A 103 -10.52 -8.20 -17.25
CA PRO A 103 -10.83 -7.10 -18.18
C PRO A 103 -12.16 -6.46 -17.81
N GLY A 104 -13.12 -6.67 -17.33
CA GLY A 104 -14.32 -5.94 -16.90
C GLY A 104 -14.19 -5.20 -15.57
N HIS A 105 -13.06 -5.38 -14.87
CA HIS A 105 -12.78 -4.73 -13.58
C HIS A 105 -11.77 -3.59 -13.69
N VAL A 106 -11.29 -3.29 -14.89
CA VAL A 106 -10.36 -2.19 -15.14
C VAL A 106 -11.05 -1.13 -15.98
N MET A 107 -11.16 0.08 -15.46
CA MET A 107 -11.87 1.19 -16.08
C MET A 107 -10.94 2.38 -16.30
N LEU A 108 -11.06 2.96 -17.49
CA LEU A 108 -10.46 4.25 -17.82
C LEU A 108 -11.59 5.29 -17.83
N ALA A 109 -11.45 6.35 -17.05
CA ALA A 109 -12.49 7.37 -16.96
C ALA A 109 -11.87 8.76 -16.77
N GLU A 110 -12.58 9.78 -17.21
CA GLU A 110 -12.24 11.18 -16.98
C GLU A 110 -13.24 11.73 -15.96
N LEU A 111 -12.81 11.76 -14.70
CA LEU A 111 -13.61 12.20 -13.56
C LEU A 111 -12.80 13.20 -12.73
N THR A 112 -13.52 14.09 -12.05
CA THR A 112 -12.94 15.10 -11.14
C THR A 112 -13.35 14.88 -9.68
N ASP A 113 -14.39 14.10 -9.44
CA ASP A 113 -14.87 13.74 -8.10
C ASP A 113 -14.39 12.32 -7.74
N TRP A 114 -13.68 12.21 -6.64
CA TRP A 114 -13.16 10.94 -6.18
C TRP A 114 -14.25 9.95 -5.73
N LYS A 115 -15.42 10.44 -5.24
CA LYS A 115 -16.52 9.57 -4.85
C LYS A 115 -17.16 8.92 -6.08
N GLU A 116 -17.25 9.68 -7.18
CA GLU A 116 -17.71 9.14 -8.46
C GLU A 116 -16.71 8.09 -8.97
N ALA A 117 -15.40 8.33 -8.83
CA ALA A 117 -14.38 7.39 -9.24
C ALA A 117 -14.42 6.09 -8.41
N VAL A 118 -14.56 6.17 -7.09
CA VAL A 118 -14.76 4.99 -6.22
C VAL A 118 -16.05 4.25 -6.57
N SER A 119 -17.13 4.99 -6.80
CA SER A 119 -18.43 4.39 -7.18
C SER A 119 -18.37 3.70 -8.55
N LEU A 120 -17.66 4.30 -9.51
CA LEU A 120 -17.42 3.69 -10.81
C LEU A 120 -16.62 2.38 -10.65
N GLY A 121 -15.57 2.41 -9.84
CA GLY A 121 -14.75 1.22 -9.54
C GLY A 121 -15.56 0.11 -8.86
N ALA A 122 -16.43 0.44 -7.94
CA ALA A 122 -17.26 -0.53 -7.24
C ALA A 122 -18.36 -1.15 -8.11
N ARG A 123 -18.79 -0.48 -9.18
CA ARG A 123 -19.93 -0.90 -10.01
C ARG A 123 -19.83 -2.34 -10.52
N PRO A 124 -18.76 -2.79 -11.19
CA PRO A 124 -18.67 -4.17 -11.68
C PRO A 124 -18.70 -5.21 -10.56
N LEU A 125 -18.24 -4.85 -9.38
CA LEU A 125 -18.24 -5.73 -8.21
C LEU A 125 -19.67 -5.84 -7.62
N LEU A 126 -20.41 -4.72 -7.59
CA LEU A 126 -21.81 -4.68 -7.17
C LEU A 126 -22.71 -5.45 -8.14
N GLU A 127 -22.55 -5.23 -9.45
CA GLU A 127 -23.35 -5.88 -10.50
C GLU A 127 -23.19 -7.42 -10.50
N LYS A 128 -21.98 -7.89 -10.12
CA LYS A 128 -21.70 -9.31 -9.96
C LYS A 128 -22.07 -9.87 -8.58
N GLY A 129 -22.53 -9.02 -7.66
CA GLY A 129 -22.85 -9.42 -6.30
C GLY A 129 -21.64 -9.81 -5.44
N LEU A 130 -20.43 -9.43 -5.83
CA LEU A 130 -19.19 -9.71 -5.08
C LEU A 130 -19.08 -8.85 -3.81
N ILE A 131 -19.64 -7.64 -3.87
CA ILE A 131 -19.81 -6.74 -2.72
C ILE A 131 -21.26 -6.25 -2.65
N GLN A 132 -21.62 -5.73 -1.49
CA GLN A 132 -22.94 -5.13 -1.24
C GLN A 132 -22.85 -3.59 -1.26
N GLU A 133 -23.96 -2.91 -1.54
CA GLU A 133 -24.03 -1.44 -1.56
C GLU A 133 -23.53 -0.80 -0.25
N ARG A 134 -23.81 -1.42 0.89
CA ARG A 134 -23.33 -0.97 2.20
C ARG A 134 -21.79 -0.97 2.30
N TYR A 135 -21.11 -1.84 1.54
CA TYR A 135 -19.65 -1.87 1.49
C TYR A 135 -19.11 -0.61 0.80
N LEU A 136 -19.68 -0.23 -0.36
CA LEU A 136 -19.34 1.01 -1.05
C LEU A 136 -19.53 2.23 -0.14
N GLN A 137 -20.65 2.33 0.55
CA GLN A 137 -20.93 3.43 1.46
C GLN A 137 -19.93 3.49 2.62
N THR A 138 -19.51 2.34 3.11
CA THR A 138 -18.50 2.24 4.18
C THR A 138 -17.12 2.65 3.68
N MET A 139 -16.69 2.21 2.48
CA MET A 139 -15.43 2.65 1.85
C MET A 139 -15.37 4.17 1.71
N ILE A 140 -16.42 4.78 1.13
CA ILE A 140 -16.50 6.25 0.97
C ILE A 140 -16.35 6.96 2.33
N ARG A 141 -17.03 6.45 3.36
CA ARG A 141 -16.91 7.00 4.72
C ARG A 141 -15.51 6.84 5.29
N GLN A 142 -14.88 5.69 5.10
CA GLN A 142 -13.53 5.42 5.62
C GLN A 142 -12.47 6.28 4.93
N ILE A 143 -12.57 6.51 3.64
CA ILE A 143 -11.70 7.43 2.89
C ILE A 143 -11.72 8.82 3.53
N LEU A 144 -12.89 9.30 3.99
CA LEU A 144 -13.03 10.58 4.67
C LEU A 144 -12.37 10.60 6.07
N ILE A 145 -12.33 9.48 6.75
CA ILE A 145 -11.85 9.36 8.15
C ILE A 145 -10.38 8.94 8.20
N GLN A 146 -9.96 7.96 7.40
CA GLN A 146 -8.65 7.29 7.47
C GLN A 146 -7.61 7.83 6.49
N ARG A 147 -7.71 9.03 6.10
CA ARG A 147 -7.00 9.82 5.05
C ARG A 147 -5.60 9.37 4.61
N PRO A 148 -4.59 9.16 5.47
CA PRO A 148 -3.24 8.79 5.01
C PRO A 148 -3.09 7.29 4.72
N TYR A 149 -3.94 6.43 5.27
CA TYR A 149 -3.77 4.98 5.24
C TYR A 149 -4.22 4.30 3.95
N ILE A 150 -4.91 5.02 3.07
CA ILE A 150 -5.39 4.49 1.80
C ILE A 150 -4.38 4.68 0.66
N MET A 151 -3.40 5.57 0.81
CA MET A 151 -2.37 5.82 -0.22
C MET A 151 -1.22 4.82 -0.05
N VAL A 152 -0.98 4.04 -1.08
CA VAL A 152 0.07 3.00 -1.10
C VAL A 152 1.28 3.41 -1.93
N ALA A 153 1.10 4.35 -2.85
CA ALA A 153 2.16 4.98 -3.63
C ALA A 153 1.68 6.37 -4.09
N ASP A 154 2.59 7.18 -4.62
CA ASP A 154 2.22 8.50 -5.15
C ASP A 154 1.19 8.36 -6.28
N GLY A 155 0.02 8.92 -6.08
CA GLY A 155 -1.11 8.85 -7.01
C GLY A 155 -1.92 7.53 -6.95
N VAL A 156 -1.59 6.58 -6.08
CA VAL A 156 -2.27 5.28 -5.98
C VAL A 156 -2.93 5.12 -4.62
N ILE A 157 -4.23 4.89 -4.62
CA ILE A 157 -4.99 4.59 -3.40
C ILE A 157 -5.68 3.23 -3.47
N ILE A 158 -5.90 2.63 -2.30
CA ILE A 158 -6.72 1.43 -2.12
C ILE A 158 -7.94 1.81 -1.29
N ALA A 159 -9.09 1.85 -1.95
CA ALA A 159 -10.38 1.99 -1.29
C ALA A 159 -10.83 0.62 -0.78
N HIS A 160 -10.96 0.49 0.54
CA HIS A 160 -11.37 -0.75 1.19
C HIS A 160 -12.16 -0.46 2.47
N ALA A 161 -12.83 -1.47 2.97
CA ALA A 161 -13.50 -1.46 4.26
C ALA A 161 -13.34 -2.84 4.95
N ALA A 162 -13.82 -2.97 6.17
CA ALA A 162 -13.81 -4.26 6.85
C ALA A 162 -14.68 -5.29 6.10
N ILE A 163 -14.27 -6.56 6.11
CA ILE A 163 -14.92 -7.64 5.36
C ILE A 163 -16.39 -7.79 5.75
N ASP A 164 -16.71 -7.63 7.01
CA ASP A 164 -18.09 -7.70 7.55
C ASP A 164 -18.99 -6.54 7.11
N ALA A 165 -18.40 -5.48 6.52
CA ALA A 165 -19.15 -4.38 5.95
C ALA A 165 -19.89 -4.73 4.66
N GLY A 166 -19.73 -5.94 4.12
CA GLY A 166 -20.51 -6.41 2.98
C GLY A 166 -19.73 -6.98 1.81
N VAL A 167 -18.61 -7.65 2.07
CA VAL A 167 -17.90 -8.46 1.08
C VAL A 167 -18.50 -9.85 1.04
N ASN A 168 -18.80 -10.35 -0.15
CA ASN A 168 -19.27 -11.71 -0.38
C ASN A 168 -18.16 -12.62 -0.91
N GLU A 169 -17.27 -12.09 -1.75
CA GLU A 169 -16.15 -12.83 -2.34
C GLU A 169 -14.92 -11.92 -2.45
N THR A 170 -13.72 -12.52 -2.44
CA THR A 170 -12.47 -11.79 -2.71
C THR A 170 -12.49 -11.25 -4.13
N CYS A 171 -12.41 -9.94 -4.26
CA CYS A 171 -12.53 -9.27 -5.56
C CYS A 171 -11.70 -7.98 -5.57
N MET A 172 -11.39 -7.52 -6.78
CA MET A 172 -10.70 -6.25 -6.97
C MET A 172 -11.15 -5.59 -8.27
N SER A 173 -11.13 -4.26 -8.27
CA SER A 173 -11.27 -3.47 -9.48
C SER A 173 -10.33 -2.27 -9.46
N LEU A 174 -10.11 -1.66 -10.62
CA LEU A 174 -9.22 -0.54 -10.80
C LEU A 174 -9.85 0.55 -11.66
N VAL A 175 -9.74 1.78 -11.21
CA VAL A 175 -10.04 2.97 -12.02
C VAL A 175 -8.76 3.74 -12.27
N ARG A 176 -8.46 4.02 -13.53
CA ARG A 176 -7.36 4.88 -13.96
C ARG A 176 -7.94 6.19 -14.51
N LEU A 177 -7.43 7.30 -14.01
CA LEU A 177 -7.78 8.66 -14.44
C LEU A 177 -6.62 9.27 -15.24
N PRO A 178 -6.89 10.17 -16.20
CA PRO A 178 -5.84 10.84 -16.98
C PRO A 178 -5.00 11.80 -16.14
N HIS A 179 -5.58 12.32 -15.08
CA HIS A 179 -4.95 13.28 -14.16
C HIS A 179 -5.27 12.93 -12.72
N LYS A 180 -4.36 13.30 -11.80
CA LYS A 180 -4.61 13.18 -10.36
C LYS A 180 -5.78 14.06 -9.95
N ILE A 181 -6.73 13.49 -9.24
CA ILE A 181 -7.85 14.20 -8.61
C ILE A 181 -7.62 14.35 -7.11
N ALA A 182 -8.07 15.45 -6.54
CA ALA A 182 -7.98 15.68 -5.10
C ALA A 182 -9.00 14.80 -4.37
N ILE A 183 -8.50 14.02 -3.42
CA ILE A 183 -9.33 13.27 -2.46
C ILE A 183 -9.45 14.09 -1.18
N HIS A 184 -8.36 14.79 -0.85
CA HIS A 184 -8.23 15.70 0.29
C HIS A 184 -7.16 16.75 0.00
N ASP A 185 -7.00 17.73 0.90
CA ASP A 185 -6.09 18.88 0.77
C ASP A 185 -4.64 18.47 0.41
N TYR A 186 -4.19 17.30 0.83
CA TYR A 186 -2.84 16.76 0.60
C TYR A 186 -2.82 15.37 -0.02
N LEU A 187 -3.96 14.83 -0.42
CA LEU A 187 -4.08 13.50 -1.02
C LEU A 187 -4.68 13.60 -2.41
N GLN A 188 -3.89 13.22 -3.41
CA GLN A 188 -4.32 13.17 -4.80
C GLN A 188 -4.06 11.78 -5.38
N ALA A 189 -4.95 11.29 -6.24
CA ALA A 189 -4.78 10.01 -6.90
C ALA A 189 -5.28 10.05 -8.35
N ASP A 190 -4.67 9.24 -9.18
CA ASP A 190 -5.07 8.95 -10.56
C ASP A 190 -5.24 7.44 -10.79
N ILE A 191 -4.85 6.61 -9.82
CA ILE A 191 -5.13 5.17 -9.76
C ILE A 191 -5.89 4.88 -8.47
N ILE A 192 -7.08 4.31 -8.62
CA ILE A 192 -7.95 3.95 -7.51
C ILE A 192 -8.22 2.45 -7.61
N LEU A 193 -7.72 1.70 -6.65
CA LEU A 193 -8.02 0.28 -6.47
C LEU A 193 -9.20 0.14 -5.50
N ILE A 194 -10.14 -0.71 -5.83
CA ILE A 194 -11.25 -1.14 -4.96
C ILE A 194 -10.95 -2.58 -4.55
N LEU A 195 -10.91 -2.83 -3.27
CA LEU A 195 -10.59 -4.14 -2.70
C LEU A 195 -11.75 -4.63 -1.83
#